data_b34d92c49b0e3f7fdc4b816659c83115
#
_entry.id   b34d92c49b0e3f7fdc4b816659c83115
#
_cell.length_a   1.000
_cell.length_b   1.000
_cell.length_c   1.000
_cell.angle_alpha   90.00
_cell.angle_beta   90.00
_cell.angle_gamma   90.00
#
_symmetry.space_group_name_H-M   'P 1'
#
loop_
_entity.id
_entity.type
_entity.pdbx_description
1 polymer ?
#
loop_
_entity_poly.entity_id
_entity_poly.type
_entity_poly.pdbx_seq_one_letter_code
_entity_poly.pdbx_strand_id
1 'polypeptide(L)'
;MLPIMSPNPERFSREGGEPDFLIRSTYTQDVSFLVERSALTQASEVFRDMFHVCEPPEAGWEDVGDSQNGSSIEECRINMDIPEPPDVLRMLFKLLHSQPAPLPSIKELTEKDKQYNQSKQYLDGVLRSPIPQTNAIPLPLLRPLFALADKYLLVPSLVSTLHSHLTAHTQVQPLEVYALATTLSLSEVAAYASSHLLSPPLDTYAPGTLSILPSIESLHLLYLLHTHRIKKFHEILANEAIFPHGYGKCASRGHSERAEEAWRHRKRVLLSMGRIEAGTDVSSEMRSVLETFEDCAICTKAGIAAIEMLEVRYYCSTYPGCCLLMVFFSINAGKSLGPLRRFLYQNLHFNK
;
A
#
# COMPACT_ATOMS: atom_id res chain seq x y z
N MET A 1 52.08 4.77 -11.35
CA MET A 1 50.66 4.56 -11.16
C MET A 1 50.49 3.17 -10.59
N LEU A 2 50.10 3.04 -9.32
CA LEU A 2 49.77 1.75 -8.72
C LEU A 2 48.44 1.28 -9.33
N PRO A 3 48.27 0.00 -9.70
CA PRO A 3 47.01 -0.52 -10.16
C PRO A 3 45.99 -0.37 -9.03
N ILE A 4 44.91 0.34 -9.30
CA ILE A 4 43.75 0.42 -8.41
C ILE A 4 43.20 -1.02 -8.34
N MET A 5 43.42 -1.68 -7.21
CA MET A 5 42.84 -3.01 -6.95
C MET A 5 41.33 -2.83 -7.02
N SER A 6 40.72 -3.44 -8.03
CA SER A 6 39.26 -3.53 -8.09
C SER A 6 38.75 -4.17 -6.80
N PRO A 7 37.77 -3.55 -6.10
CA PRO A 7 37.22 -4.16 -4.90
C PRO A 7 36.67 -5.55 -5.26
N ASN A 8 36.83 -6.52 -4.34
CA ASN A 8 36.26 -7.85 -4.53
C ASN A 8 34.77 -7.74 -4.85
N PRO A 9 34.29 -8.45 -5.88
CA PRO A 9 32.87 -8.41 -6.26
C PRO A 9 31.97 -8.87 -5.09
N GLU A 10 30.87 -8.17 -4.87
CA GLU A 10 29.84 -8.62 -3.94
C GLU A 10 29.17 -9.88 -4.48
N ARG A 11 29.01 -10.91 -3.64
CA ARG A 11 28.51 -12.23 -4.05
C ARG A 11 27.05 -12.41 -3.66
N PHE A 12 26.24 -12.89 -4.61
CA PHE A 12 24.85 -13.23 -4.43
C PHE A 12 24.58 -14.62 -4.99
N SER A 13 24.17 -15.53 -4.13
CA SER A 13 23.76 -16.88 -4.49
C SER A 13 22.60 -17.34 -3.61
N ARG A 14 21.82 -18.30 -4.09
CA ARG A 14 20.83 -19.03 -3.28
C ARG A 14 21.56 -20.02 -2.36
N GLU A 15 20.84 -20.55 -1.38
CA GLU A 15 21.39 -21.60 -0.50
C GLU A 15 21.90 -22.79 -1.34
N GLY A 16 23.21 -23.06 -1.29
CA GLY A 16 23.86 -24.14 -2.04
C GLY A 16 24.20 -23.84 -3.50
N GLY A 17 23.92 -22.65 -4.01
CA GLY A 17 24.32 -22.20 -5.34
C GLY A 17 25.69 -21.54 -5.33
N GLU A 18 26.44 -21.65 -6.43
CA GLU A 18 27.67 -20.90 -6.65
C GLU A 18 27.43 -19.75 -7.65
N PRO A 19 27.84 -18.53 -7.34
CA PRO A 19 27.70 -17.42 -8.26
C PRO A 19 28.73 -17.56 -9.40
N ASP A 20 28.22 -17.56 -10.63
CA ASP A 20 28.95 -17.91 -11.86
C ASP A 20 28.98 -16.78 -12.90
N PHE A 21 28.27 -15.67 -12.65
CA PHE A 21 28.13 -14.59 -13.61
C PHE A 21 28.51 -13.23 -13.02
N LEU A 22 29.39 -12.48 -13.70
CA LEU A 22 29.86 -11.17 -13.23
C LEU A 22 29.10 -10.03 -13.91
N ILE A 23 28.46 -9.20 -13.09
CA ILE A 23 27.77 -7.96 -13.52
C ILE A 23 28.53 -6.77 -12.94
N ARG A 24 28.79 -5.76 -13.78
CA ARG A 24 29.44 -4.52 -13.39
C ARG A 24 28.48 -3.35 -13.60
N SER A 25 28.39 -2.49 -12.57
CA SER A 25 27.68 -1.22 -12.71
C SER A 25 28.59 -0.22 -13.41
N THR A 26 28.10 0.36 -14.52
CA THR A 26 28.82 1.45 -15.21
C THR A 26 28.38 2.83 -14.73
N TYR A 27 27.41 2.91 -13.81
CA TYR A 27 26.93 4.16 -13.25
C TYR A 27 27.96 4.86 -12.37
N THR A 28 28.64 4.08 -11.54
CA THR A 28 29.79 4.52 -10.75
C THR A 28 30.90 3.49 -10.96
N GLN A 29 32.08 3.96 -11.37
CA GLN A 29 33.21 3.08 -11.63
C GLN A 29 33.49 2.20 -10.40
N ASP A 30 33.71 0.90 -10.62
CA ASP A 30 34.33 -0.09 -9.74
C ASP A 30 33.42 -0.94 -8.84
N VAL A 31 32.10 -0.95 -9.00
CA VAL A 31 31.26 -1.90 -8.27
C VAL A 31 30.85 -3.06 -9.17
N SER A 32 31.28 -4.26 -8.76
CA SER A 32 30.97 -5.50 -9.47
C SER A 32 30.21 -6.47 -8.57
N PHE A 33 29.31 -7.23 -9.16
CA PHE A 33 28.48 -8.21 -8.49
C PHE A 33 28.67 -9.57 -9.12
N LEU A 34 28.95 -10.56 -8.31
CA LEU A 34 29.00 -11.94 -8.75
C LEU A 34 27.67 -12.61 -8.36
N VAL A 35 26.90 -13.01 -9.36
CA VAL A 35 25.51 -13.46 -9.22
C VAL A 35 25.34 -14.86 -9.82
N GLU A 36 24.28 -15.55 -9.43
CA GLU A 36 23.93 -16.85 -9.98
C GLU A 36 23.10 -16.65 -11.27
N ARG A 37 23.62 -17.11 -12.41
CA ARG A 37 22.98 -17.03 -13.72
C ARG A 37 21.59 -17.68 -13.73
N SER A 38 21.45 -18.81 -13.07
CA SER A 38 20.20 -19.55 -12.95
C SER A 38 19.10 -18.70 -12.27
N ALA A 39 19.45 -17.92 -11.25
CA ALA A 39 18.51 -17.05 -10.55
C ALA A 39 18.04 -15.90 -11.45
N LEU A 40 18.93 -15.30 -12.25
CA LEU A 40 18.60 -14.26 -13.22
C LEU A 40 17.66 -14.80 -14.30
N THR A 41 17.99 -15.96 -14.88
CA THR A 41 17.19 -16.62 -15.92
C THR A 41 15.77 -16.97 -15.48
N GLN A 42 15.62 -17.41 -14.23
CA GLN A 42 14.32 -17.74 -13.66
C GLN A 42 13.47 -16.50 -13.35
N ALA A 43 14.12 -15.40 -13.03
CA ALA A 43 13.48 -14.20 -12.52
C ALA A 43 13.16 -13.15 -13.60
N SER A 44 13.77 -13.27 -14.79
CA SER A 44 13.66 -12.27 -15.85
C SER A 44 13.64 -12.91 -17.24
N GLU A 45 12.68 -12.49 -18.05
CA GLU A 45 12.61 -12.91 -19.45
C GLU A 45 13.78 -12.34 -20.26
N VAL A 46 14.15 -11.09 -20.02
CA VAL A 46 15.25 -10.42 -20.70
C VAL A 46 16.59 -11.14 -20.43
N PHE A 47 16.88 -11.47 -19.18
CA PHE A 47 18.10 -12.21 -18.86
C PHE A 47 18.09 -13.61 -19.46
N ARG A 48 16.95 -14.29 -19.45
CA ARG A 48 16.81 -15.61 -20.08
C ARG A 48 17.13 -15.57 -21.57
N ASP A 49 16.53 -14.60 -22.29
CA ASP A 49 16.72 -14.47 -23.74
C ASP A 49 18.16 -14.08 -24.07
N MET A 50 18.76 -13.18 -23.29
CA MET A 50 20.17 -12.81 -23.45
C MET A 50 21.11 -14.03 -23.31
N PHE A 51 20.91 -14.83 -22.29
CA PHE A 51 21.76 -15.99 -22.07
C PHE A 51 21.58 -17.06 -23.17
N HIS A 52 20.37 -17.22 -23.69
CA HIS A 52 20.13 -18.10 -24.85
C HIS A 52 20.87 -17.65 -26.11
N VAL A 53 20.91 -16.35 -26.37
CA VAL A 53 21.60 -15.81 -27.54
C VAL A 53 23.12 -15.92 -27.39
N CYS A 54 23.64 -15.87 -26.17
CA CYS A 54 25.06 -15.95 -25.87
C CYS A 54 25.57 -17.38 -25.67
N GLU A 55 24.70 -18.42 -25.70
CA GLU A 55 25.16 -19.80 -25.71
C GLU A 55 25.79 -20.08 -27.09
N PRO A 56 27.08 -20.52 -27.12
CA PRO A 56 27.66 -20.94 -28.39
C PRO A 56 26.79 -22.09 -28.93
N PRO A 57 26.47 -22.06 -30.26
CA PRO A 57 25.77 -23.17 -30.85
C PRO A 57 26.52 -24.46 -30.46
N GLU A 58 25.78 -25.53 -30.09
CA GLU A 58 26.34 -26.86 -29.88
C GLU A 58 26.93 -27.36 -31.21
N ALA A 59 27.98 -26.67 -31.64
CA ALA A 59 28.80 -27.12 -32.78
C ALA A 59 29.54 -28.32 -32.21
N GLY A 60 29.24 -29.48 -32.75
CA GLY A 60 30.07 -30.67 -32.57
C GLY A 60 31.51 -30.34 -32.91
N TRP A 61 32.25 -29.94 -31.89
CA TRP A 61 33.70 -29.85 -32.00
C TRP A 61 34.21 -31.27 -31.93
N GLU A 62 34.32 -31.85 -33.13
CA GLU A 62 35.17 -33.03 -33.29
C GLU A 62 36.56 -32.62 -32.79
N ASP A 63 37.01 -33.43 -31.92
CA ASP A 63 38.27 -33.51 -31.24
C ASP A 63 39.43 -33.24 -32.18
N VAL A 64 39.97 -31.99 -32.20
CA VAL A 64 41.22 -31.69 -32.85
C VAL A 64 42.26 -31.37 -31.75
N GLY A 65 42.95 -32.40 -31.43
CA GLY A 65 44.32 -32.55 -30.95
C GLY A 65 44.93 -31.45 -30.13
N ASP A 66 45.24 -31.83 -28.90
CA ASP A 66 46.47 -31.56 -28.17
C ASP A 66 47.10 -30.15 -28.33
N SER A 67 46.79 -29.26 -27.39
CA SER A 67 47.71 -28.20 -27.00
C SER A 67 47.65 -28.04 -25.47
N GLN A 68 48.65 -28.68 -24.82
CA GLN A 68 49.06 -28.39 -23.48
C GLN A 68 49.47 -26.91 -23.35
N ASN A 69 48.56 -26.08 -22.91
CA ASN A 69 48.88 -24.83 -22.25
C ASN A 69 47.84 -24.65 -21.15
N GLY A 70 48.29 -24.89 -19.92
CA GLY A 70 47.51 -24.66 -18.69
C GLY A 70 47.27 -23.14 -18.51
N SER A 71 46.44 -22.56 -19.30
CA SER A 71 45.81 -21.28 -19.00
C SER A 71 44.53 -21.55 -18.22
N SER A 72 44.53 -21.08 -17.02
CA SER A 72 43.55 -21.18 -15.98
C SER A 72 42.10 -21.08 -16.52
N ILE A 73 41.27 -21.98 -16.05
CA ILE A 73 39.80 -22.06 -16.22
C ILE A 73 39.08 -20.77 -15.70
N GLU A 74 39.82 -19.71 -15.41
CA GLU A 74 39.30 -18.44 -14.91
C GLU A 74 38.75 -17.48 -15.98
N GLU A 75 38.87 -17.73 -17.28
CA GLU A 75 38.64 -16.73 -18.33
C GLU A 75 37.28 -16.77 -19.03
N CYS A 76 36.39 -17.66 -18.70
CA CYS A 76 35.04 -17.71 -19.33
C CYS A 76 33.94 -17.16 -18.45
N ARG A 77 34.23 -16.24 -17.53
CA ARG A 77 33.17 -15.47 -16.86
C ARG A 77 32.65 -14.42 -17.81
N ILE A 78 31.48 -14.67 -18.40
CA ILE A 78 30.80 -13.68 -19.23
C ILE A 78 30.54 -12.46 -18.35
N ASN A 79 31.15 -11.32 -18.71
CA ASN A 79 30.98 -10.06 -18.01
C ASN A 79 29.88 -9.24 -18.69
N MET A 80 29.00 -8.67 -17.89
CA MET A 80 27.96 -7.78 -18.37
C MET A 80 28.05 -6.42 -17.69
N ASP A 81 28.00 -5.37 -18.47
CA ASP A 81 27.97 -4.00 -17.98
C ASP A 81 26.52 -3.48 -17.98
N ILE A 82 26.07 -3.01 -16.79
CA ILE A 82 24.71 -2.49 -16.58
C ILE A 82 24.80 -1.03 -16.11
N PRO A 83 24.09 -0.08 -16.76
CA PRO A 83 24.16 1.35 -16.45
C PRO A 83 23.24 1.74 -15.27
N GLU A 84 23.11 0.90 -14.27
CA GLU A 84 22.23 1.11 -13.11
C GLU A 84 23.01 1.41 -11.84
N PRO A 85 22.45 2.21 -10.92
CA PRO A 85 23.08 2.52 -9.65
C PRO A 85 23.39 1.25 -8.83
N PRO A 86 24.59 1.15 -8.22
CA PRO A 86 24.99 -0.05 -7.49
C PRO A 86 24.04 -0.45 -6.36
N ASP A 87 23.47 0.53 -5.64
CA ASP A 87 22.56 0.26 -4.53
C ASP A 87 21.24 -0.37 -5.00
N VAL A 88 20.76 0.03 -6.18
CA VAL A 88 19.56 -0.53 -6.80
C VAL A 88 19.83 -1.95 -7.29
N LEU A 89 20.98 -2.17 -7.94
CA LEU A 89 21.42 -3.51 -8.37
C LEU A 89 21.62 -4.44 -7.18
N ARG A 90 22.27 -3.97 -6.13
CA ARG A 90 22.45 -4.74 -4.88
C ARG A 90 21.11 -5.20 -4.31
N MET A 91 20.13 -4.30 -4.27
CA MET A 91 18.79 -4.63 -3.78
C MET A 91 18.06 -5.60 -4.71
N LEU A 92 18.17 -5.40 -6.02
CA LEU A 92 17.62 -6.32 -7.02
C LEU A 92 18.21 -7.72 -6.84
N PHE A 93 19.53 -7.88 -6.81
CA PHE A 93 20.16 -9.18 -6.65
C PHE A 93 19.84 -9.83 -5.30
N LYS A 94 19.72 -9.03 -4.26
CA LYS A 94 19.23 -9.54 -2.97
C LYS A 94 17.81 -10.12 -3.07
N LEU A 95 16.91 -9.46 -3.79
CA LEU A 95 15.55 -9.97 -4.03
C LEU A 95 15.54 -11.25 -4.88
N LEU A 96 16.45 -11.35 -5.88
CA LEU A 96 16.51 -12.49 -6.78
C LEU A 96 17.06 -13.75 -6.12
N HIS A 97 18.01 -13.60 -5.18
CA HIS A 97 18.72 -14.71 -4.55
C HIS A 97 18.20 -15.06 -3.16
N SER A 98 17.56 -14.13 -2.47
CA SER A 98 16.97 -14.36 -1.15
C SER A 98 15.45 -14.43 -1.29
N GLN A 99 14.82 -15.42 -0.67
CA GLN A 99 13.38 -15.34 -0.46
C GLN A 99 13.13 -14.30 0.64
N PRO A 100 12.61 -13.10 0.32
CA PRO A 100 12.31 -12.13 1.35
C PRO A 100 11.23 -12.71 2.28
N ALA A 101 11.34 -12.42 3.56
CA ALA A 101 10.30 -12.77 4.51
C ALA A 101 8.95 -12.20 4.00
N PRO A 102 7.87 -12.99 4.01
CA PRO A 102 6.60 -12.55 3.49
C PRO A 102 6.12 -11.32 4.25
N LEU A 103 5.87 -10.25 3.52
CA LEU A 103 5.25 -9.05 4.06
C LEU A 103 3.72 -9.21 4.02
N PRO A 104 2.99 -8.60 4.99
CA PRO A 104 1.54 -8.72 5.01
C PRO A 104 0.92 -8.12 3.75
N SER A 105 -0.06 -8.81 3.21
CA SER A 105 -0.87 -8.33 2.08
C SER A 105 -1.76 -7.15 2.49
N ILE A 106 -2.28 -6.40 1.52
CA ILE A 106 -3.25 -5.31 1.77
C ILE A 106 -4.46 -5.82 2.57
N LYS A 107 -4.94 -7.04 2.29
CA LYS A 107 -6.06 -7.63 3.03
C LYS A 107 -5.72 -7.84 4.51
N GLU A 108 -4.55 -8.40 4.80
CA GLU A 108 -4.09 -8.61 6.18
C GLU A 108 -3.83 -7.29 6.91
N LEU A 109 -3.28 -6.29 6.22
CA LEU A 109 -3.09 -4.96 6.78
C LEU A 109 -4.43 -4.30 7.09
N THR A 110 -5.38 -4.37 6.16
CA THR A 110 -6.73 -3.85 6.34
C THR A 110 -7.46 -4.50 7.52
N GLU A 111 -7.34 -5.82 7.69
CA GLU A 111 -7.92 -6.52 8.85
C GLU A 111 -7.23 -6.13 10.16
N LYS A 112 -5.90 -5.96 10.15
CA LYS A 112 -5.16 -5.43 11.31
C LYS A 112 -5.59 -4.01 11.67
N ASP A 113 -5.79 -3.13 10.67
CA ASP A 113 -6.27 -1.77 10.89
C ASP A 113 -7.68 -1.76 11.50
N LYS A 114 -8.57 -2.65 11.04
CA LYS A 114 -9.91 -2.83 11.65
C LYS A 114 -9.81 -3.31 13.09
N GLN A 115 -9.01 -4.33 13.36
CA GLN A 115 -8.80 -4.86 14.71
C GLN A 115 -8.18 -3.81 15.64
N TYR A 116 -7.21 -3.04 15.13
CA TYR A 116 -6.59 -1.94 15.88
C TYR A 116 -7.62 -0.86 16.25
N ASN A 117 -8.44 -0.45 15.31
CA ASN A 117 -9.48 0.55 15.55
C ASN A 117 -10.53 0.04 16.56
N GLN A 118 -10.90 -1.24 16.50
CA GLN A 118 -11.77 -1.87 17.50
C GLN A 118 -11.10 -1.94 18.90
N SER A 119 -9.81 -2.28 18.95
CA SER A 119 -9.06 -2.38 20.21
C SER A 119 -8.79 -1.02 20.85
N LYS A 120 -8.64 0.05 20.04
CA LYS A 120 -8.47 1.43 20.52
C LYS A 120 -9.66 1.89 21.37
N GLN A 121 -10.82 1.31 21.17
CA GLN A 121 -12.01 1.57 21.99
C GLN A 121 -11.84 1.14 23.44
N TYR A 122 -10.96 0.18 23.74
CA TYR A 122 -10.75 -0.37 25.09
C TYR A 122 -9.51 0.17 25.81
N LEU A 123 -8.59 0.83 25.09
CA LEU A 123 -7.32 1.29 25.64
C LEU A 123 -7.17 2.79 25.41
N ASP A 124 -7.68 3.57 26.36
CA ASP A 124 -7.50 5.02 26.39
C ASP A 124 -6.00 5.40 26.34
N GLY A 125 -5.64 6.16 25.33
CA GLY A 125 -4.54 7.13 25.40
C GLY A 125 -3.13 6.68 25.02
N VAL A 126 -2.86 5.43 24.65
CA VAL A 126 -1.52 5.06 24.15
C VAL A 126 -1.45 5.20 22.63
N LEU A 127 -1.07 6.39 22.18
CA LEU A 127 -0.62 6.63 20.81
C LEU A 127 0.58 5.73 20.53
N ARG A 128 0.35 4.52 20.00
CA ARG A 128 1.43 3.74 19.40
C ARG A 128 1.77 4.39 18.08
N SER A 129 2.95 4.99 18.00
CA SER A 129 3.55 5.37 16.74
C SER A 129 3.56 4.17 15.80
N PRO A 130 3.22 4.33 14.51
CA PRO A 130 3.31 3.25 13.54
C PRO A 130 4.72 2.66 13.58
N ILE A 131 4.83 1.35 13.81
CA ILE A 131 6.12 0.66 13.87
C ILE A 131 6.58 0.48 12.42
N PRO A 132 7.68 1.10 11.99
CA PRO A 132 8.23 0.86 10.67
C PRO A 132 8.52 -0.64 10.51
N GLN A 133 8.11 -1.23 9.39
CA GLN A 133 8.45 -2.61 9.11
C GLN A 133 9.94 -2.67 8.74
N THR A 134 10.76 -3.12 9.69
CA THR A 134 12.23 -3.12 9.58
C THR A 134 12.77 -3.91 8.38
N ASN A 135 11.97 -4.82 7.83
CA ASN A 135 12.34 -5.66 6.69
C ASN A 135 11.85 -5.10 5.34
N ALA A 136 11.18 -3.95 5.32
CA ALA A 136 10.74 -3.36 4.06
C ALA A 136 11.91 -2.70 3.32
N ILE A 137 11.93 -2.82 2.00
CA ILE A 137 12.88 -2.10 1.15
C ILE A 137 12.64 -0.59 1.33
N PRO A 138 13.68 0.22 1.51
CA PRO A 138 13.53 1.67 1.64
C PRO A 138 12.76 2.28 0.47
N LEU A 139 11.81 3.16 0.75
CA LEU A 139 10.92 3.76 -0.26
C LEU A 139 11.66 4.43 -1.43
N PRO A 140 12.80 5.14 -1.23
CA PRO A 140 13.56 5.72 -2.34
C PRO A 140 14.10 4.71 -3.34
N LEU A 141 14.35 3.46 -2.92
CA LEU A 141 14.83 2.39 -3.79
C LEU A 141 13.70 1.68 -4.54
N LEU A 142 12.44 1.77 -4.08
CA LEU A 142 11.32 1.10 -4.73
C LEU A 142 11.04 1.65 -6.12
N ARG A 143 11.08 2.98 -6.30
CA ARG A 143 10.83 3.59 -7.61
C ARG A 143 11.78 3.10 -8.71
N PRO A 144 13.12 3.14 -8.52
CA PRO A 144 14.05 2.57 -9.50
C PRO A 144 13.90 1.05 -9.63
N LEU A 145 13.58 0.30 -8.55
CA LEU A 145 13.34 -1.14 -8.64
C LEU A 145 12.13 -1.49 -9.50
N PHE A 146 11.04 -0.72 -9.44
CA PHE A 146 9.91 -0.88 -10.35
C PHE A 146 10.29 -0.58 -11.81
N ALA A 147 11.11 0.44 -12.04
CA ALA A 147 11.62 0.71 -13.38
C ALA A 147 12.50 -0.43 -13.92
N LEU A 148 13.31 -1.06 -13.05
CA LEU A 148 14.07 -2.26 -13.42
C LEU A 148 13.18 -3.48 -13.63
N ALA A 149 12.10 -3.63 -12.85
CA ALA A 149 11.16 -4.71 -13.02
C ALA A 149 10.49 -4.67 -14.40
N ASP A 150 10.14 -3.48 -14.87
CA ASP A 150 9.62 -3.26 -16.23
C ASP A 150 10.70 -3.46 -17.30
N LYS A 151 11.87 -2.84 -17.12
CA LYS A 151 13.01 -2.92 -18.06
C LYS A 151 13.48 -4.35 -18.30
N TYR A 152 13.60 -5.14 -17.25
CA TYR A 152 14.10 -6.53 -17.32
C TYR A 152 12.98 -7.57 -17.36
N LEU A 153 11.73 -7.16 -17.48
CA LEU A 153 10.56 -8.05 -17.51
C LEU A 153 10.62 -9.10 -16.38
N LEU A 154 10.66 -8.61 -15.14
CA LEU A 154 10.72 -9.49 -13.99
C LEU A 154 9.42 -10.29 -13.84
N VAL A 155 9.55 -11.50 -13.32
CA VAL A 155 8.40 -12.39 -13.09
C VAL A 155 7.35 -11.75 -12.16
N PRO A 156 6.05 -12.02 -12.37
CA PRO A 156 4.97 -11.40 -11.60
C PRO A 156 5.07 -11.58 -10.08
N SER A 157 5.67 -12.67 -9.62
CA SER A 157 5.89 -12.92 -8.18
C SER A 157 6.81 -11.89 -7.53
N LEU A 158 7.89 -11.48 -8.23
CA LEU A 158 8.80 -10.43 -7.76
C LEU A 158 8.14 -9.06 -7.79
N VAL A 159 7.37 -8.76 -8.85
CA VAL A 159 6.59 -7.52 -8.92
C VAL A 159 5.58 -7.46 -7.76
N SER A 160 4.89 -8.57 -7.46
CA SER A 160 3.99 -8.66 -6.30
C SER A 160 4.73 -8.44 -4.97
N THR A 161 5.97 -8.93 -4.86
CA THR A 161 6.83 -8.66 -3.69
C THR A 161 7.14 -7.17 -3.55
N LEU A 162 7.49 -6.49 -4.66
CA LEU A 162 7.70 -5.03 -4.65
C LEU A 162 6.43 -4.27 -4.25
N HIS A 163 5.24 -4.70 -4.70
CA HIS A 163 3.97 -4.13 -4.24
C HIS A 163 3.78 -4.27 -2.72
N SER A 164 4.11 -5.43 -2.16
CA SER A 164 4.02 -5.65 -0.71
C SER A 164 4.98 -4.76 0.07
N HIS A 165 6.21 -4.58 -0.44
CA HIS A 165 7.18 -3.64 0.14
C HIS A 165 6.68 -2.19 0.08
N LEU A 166 6.09 -1.76 -1.04
CA LEU A 166 5.50 -0.42 -1.17
C LEU A 166 4.36 -0.23 -0.17
N THR A 167 3.47 -1.22 -0.07
CA THR A 167 2.32 -1.18 0.84
C THR A 167 2.75 -1.11 2.32
N ALA A 168 3.88 -1.72 2.68
CA ALA A 168 4.41 -1.68 4.05
C ALA A 168 4.77 -0.26 4.53
N HIS A 169 5.02 0.68 3.62
CA HIS A 169 5.30 2.08 3.97
C HIS A 169 4.05 2.94 4.16
N THR A 170 2.85 2.41 3.86
CA THR A 170 1.62 3.20 3.80
C THR A 170 1.27 3.91 5.10
N GLN A 171 1.51 3.27 6.25
CA GLN A 171 1.21 3.87 7.56
C GLN A 171 2.18 4.99 7.96
N VAL A 172 3.43 4.95 7.45
CA VAL A 172 4.49 5.89 7.84
C VAL A 172 4.60 7.05 6.85
N GLN A 173 4.48 6.75 5.55
CA GLN A 173 4.68 7.69 4.44
C GLN A 173 3.53 7.57 3.41
N PRO A 174 2.27 7.80 3.83
CA PRO A 174 1.12 7.54 2.96
C PRO A 174 1.09 8.39 1.70
N LEU A 175 1.58 9.63 1.76
CA LEU A 175 1.56 10.54 0.61
C LEU A 175 2.55 10.12 -0.48
N GLU A 176 3.76 9.74 -0.10
CA GLU A 176 4.79 9.22 -0.99
C GLU A 176 4.36 7.89 -1.62
N VAL A 177 3.78 7.00 -0.82
CA VAL A 177 3.23 5.73 -1.31
C VAL A 177 2.09 5.98 -2.29
N TYR A 178 1.17 6.88 -1.97
CA TYR A 178 0.07 7.26 -2.87
C TYR A 178 0.59 7.83 -4.19
N ALA A 179 1.56 8.75 -4.13
CA ALA A 179 2.19 9.35 -5.30
C ALA A 179 2.87 8.30 -6.19
N LEU A 180 3.63 7.37 -5.60
CA LEU A 180 4.31 6.32 -6.35
C LEU A 180 3.30 5.30 -6.91
N ALA A 181 2.31 4.89 -6.12
CA ALA A 181 1.27 3.97 -6.55
C ALA A 181 0.43 4.52 -7.70
N THR A 182 0.10 5.83 -7.69
CA THR A 182 -0.61 6.47 -8.80
C THR A 182 0.25 6.58 -10.04
N THR A 183 1.55 6.88 -9.90
CA THR A 183 2.51 6.88 -11.02
C THR A 183 2.60 5.51 -11.69
N LEU A 184 2.59 4.43 -10.91
CA LEU A 184 2.68 3.05 -11.38
C LEU A 184 1.32 2.42 -11.72
N SER A 185 0.22 3.19 -11.64
CA SER A 185 -1.15 2.71 -11.88
C SER A 185 -1.58 1.56 -10.95
N LEU A 186 -1.04 1.49 -9.73
CA LEU A 186 -1.34 0.49 -8.71
C LEU A 186 -2.57 0.91 -7.90
N SER A 187 -3.75 0.72 -8.46
CA SER A 187 -5.02 1.24 -7.91
C SER A 187 -5.32 0.74 -6.49
N GLU A 188 -5.05 -0.52 -6.17
CA GLU A 188 -5.29 -1.07 -4.83
C GLU A 188 -4.38 -0.45 -3.78
N VAL A 189 -3.08 -0.29 -4.09
CA VAL A 189 -2.12 0.34 -3.19
C VAL A 189 -2.44 1.82 -3.01
N ALA A 190 -2.79 2.53 -4.10
CA ALA A 190 -3.19 3.93 -4.04
C ALA A 190 -4.46 4.13 -3.20
N ALA A 191 -5.46 3.24 -3.36
CA ALA A 191 -6.68 3.27 -2.56
C ALA A 191 -6.40 3.01 -1.08
N TYR A 192 -5.54 2.04 -0.77
CA TYR A 192 -5.14 1.77 0.61
C TYR A 192 -4.36 2.96 1.21
N ALA A 193 -3.39 3.51 0.48
CA ALA A 193 -2.62 4.68 0.92
C ALA A 193 -3.51 5.92 1.15
N SER A 194 -4.50 6.15 0.28
CA SER A 194 -5.43 7.28 0.43
C SER A 194 -6.28 7.21 1.70
N SER A 195 -6.52 6.02 2.24
CA SER A 195 -7.24 5.87 3.51
C SER A 195 -6.44 6.39 4.71
N HIS A 196 -5.11 6.41 4.62
CA HIS A 196 -4.22 6.98 5.64
C HIS A 196 -3.95 8.49 5.44
N LEU A 197 -4.45 9.08 4.34
CA LEU A 197 -4.35 10.51 4.03
C LEU A 197 -5.60 11.32 4.43
N LEU A 198 -6.49 10.72 5.21
CA LEU A 198 -7.73 11.39 5.63
C LEU A 198 -7.50 12.41 6.75
N SER A 199 -6.43 12.26 7.50
CA SER A 199 -5.96 13.19 8.52
C SER A 199 -4.45 13.36 8.38
N PRO A 200 -3.93 14.60 8.41
CA PRO A 200 -4.65 15.86 8.54
C PRO A 200 -5.40 16.26 7.25
N PRO A 201 -6.28 17.29 7.32
CA PRO A 201 -6.98 17.80 6.14
C PRO A 201 -6.01 18.28 5.04
N LEU A 202 -6.42 18.16 3.76
CA LEU A 202 -5.56 18.45 2.62
C LEU A 202 -5.08 19.91 2.55
N ASP A 203 -5.85 20.83 3.06
CA ASP A 203 -5.53 22.27 3.11
C ASP A 203 -4.43 22.63 4.13
N THR A 204 -4.12 21.72 5.04
CA THR A 204 -3.01 21.87 6.00
C THR A 204 -1.65 21.51 5.43
N TYR A 205 -1.61 20.79 4.31
CA TYR A 205 -0.35 20.44 3.65
C TYR A 205 0.27 21.66 2.96
N ALA A 206 1.57 21.86 3.16
CA ALA A 206 2.30 22.87 2.40
C ALA A 206 2.28 22.53 0.89
N PRO A 207 2.17 23.54 0.00
CA PRO A 207 2.16 23.31 -1.45
C PRO A 207 3.35 22.48 -1.94
N GLY A 208 4.55 22.69 -1.37
CA GLY A 208 5.74 21.91 -1.68
C GLY A 208 5.63 20.43 -1.32
N THR A 209 4.87 20.09 -0.28
CA THR A 209 4.62 18.70 0.09
C THR A 209 3.71 18.00 -0.93
N LEU A 210 2.68 18.70 -1.42
CA LEU A 210 1.77 18.15 -2.42
C LEU A 210 2.38 18.09 -3.82
N SER A 211 3.49 18.75 -4.07
CA SER A 211 4.19 18.74 -5.38
C SER A 211 4.80 17.38 -5.74
N ILE A 212 4.88 16.44 -4.79
CA ILE A 212 5.30 15.06 -5.06
C ILE A 212 4.25 14.25 -5.83
N LEU A 213 2.99 14.71 -5.84
CA LEU A 213 1.93 14.04 -6.58
C LEU A 213 2.20 14.13 -8.09
N PRO A 214 2.02 13.02 -8.83
CA PRO A 214 2.42 12.97 -10.24
C PRO A 214 1.56 13.82 -11.16
N SER A 215 0.33 14.13 -10.75
CA SER A 215 -0.60 14.89 -11.58
C SER A 215 -1.64 15.65 -10.74
N ILE A 216 -2.29 16.62 -11.37
CA ILE A 216 -3.43 17.35 -10.80
C ILE A 216 -4.60 16.40 -10.55
N GLU A 217 -4.79 15.39 -11.40
CA GLU A 217 -5.83 14.37 -11.24
C GLU A 217 -5.65 13.57 -9.95
N SER A 218 -4.41 13.23 -9.57
CA SER A 218 -4.11 12.52 -8.32
C SER A 218 -4.53 13.35 -7.11
N LEU A 219 -4.24 14.66 -7.13
CA LEU A 219 -4.68 15.59 -6.08
C LEU A 219 -6.20 15.73 -6.07
N HIS A 220 -6.81 15.86 -7.25
CA HIS A 220 -8.27 15.99 -7.37
C HIS A 220 -8.99 14.76 -6.82
N LEU A 221 -8.48 13.55 -7.07
CA LEU A 221 -9.02 12.31 -6.52
C LEU A 221 -8.99 12.28 -4.99
N LEU A 222 -7.89 12.74 -4.38
CA LEU A 222 -7.81 12.89 -2.91
C LEU A 222 -8.84 13.90 -2.42
N TYR A 223 -8.97 15.04 -3.08
CA TYR A 223 -9.97 16.04 -2.73
C TYR A 223 -11.40 15.50 -2.83
N LEU A 224 -11.71 14.77 -3.89
CA LEU A 224 -13.01 14.11 -4.05
C LEU A 224 -13.26 13.08 -2.95
N LEU A 225 -12.24 12.30 -2.56
CA LEU A 225 -12.36 11.35 -1.46
C LEU A 225 -12.71 12.06 -0.15
N HIS A 226 -11.97 13.12 0.21
CA HIS A 226 -12.25 13.91 1.41
C HIS A 226 -13.66 14.49 1.40
N THR A 227 -14.04 15.16 0.31
CA THR A 227 -15.37 15.74 0.15
C THR A 227 -16.47 14.70 0.23
N HIS A 228 -16.28 13.54 -0.42
CA HIS A 228 -17.25 12.44 -0.40
C HIS A 228 -17.43 11.90 1.03
N ARG A 229 -16.35 11.69 1.76
CA ARG A 229 -16.40 11.20 3.15
C ARG A 229 -17.15 12.19 4.06
N ILE A 230 -16.81 13.47 3.99
CA ILE A 230 -17.50 14.51 4.75
C ILE A 230 -19.01 14.51 4.43
N LYS A 231 -19.35 14.50 3.14
CA LYS A 231 -20.74 14.45 2.68
C LYS A 231 -21.49 13.23 3.20
N LYS A 232 -20.88 12.04 3.07
CA LYS A 232 -21.48 10.80 3.55
C LYS A 232 -21.68 10.81 5.07
N PHE A 233 -20.74 11.36 5.79
CA PHE A 233 -20.88 11.51 7.22
C PHE A 233 -22.04 12.44 7.61
N HIS A 234 -22.15 13.58 6.94
CA HIS A 234 -23.30 14.47 7.12
C HIS A 234 -24.63 13.76 6.80
N GLU A 235 -24.70 13.01 5.70
CA GLU A 235 -25.89 12.25 5.32
C GLU A 235 -26.27 11.23 6.41
N ILE A 236 -25.32 10.45 6.93
CA ILE A 236 -25.57 9.47 7.99
C ILE A 236 -26.06 10.15 9.27
N LEU A 237 -25.38 11.20 9.70
CA LEU A 237 -25.77 11.93 10.92
C LEU A 237 -27.15 12.61 10.76
N ALA A 238 -27.46 13.20 9.60
CA ALA A 238 -28.69 13.94 9.40
C ALA A 238 -29.92 13.01 9.28
N ASN A 239 -29.80 11.95 8.50
CA ASN A 239 -30.96 11.20 8.00
C ASN A 239 -31.26 9.93 8.80
N GLU A 240 -30.31 9.41 9.59
CA GLU A 240 -30.53 8.14 10.24
C GLU A 240 -30.97 8.27 11.69
N ALA A 241 -32.07 7.60 12.03
CA ALA A 241 -32.54 7.41 13.39
C ALA A 241 -31.77 6.26 14.04
N ILE A 242 -30.55 6.56 14.48
CA ILE A 242 -29.65 5.54 15.06
C ILE A 242 -29.96 5.30 16.54
N PHE A 243 -30.43 6.32 17.26
CA PHE A 243 -30.69 6.24 18.68
C PHE A 243 -32.17 6.54 19.00
N PRO A 244 -32.83 5.78 19.92
CA PRO A 244 -32.35 4.56 20.57
C PRO A 244 -32.40 3.33 19.65
N HIS A 245 -31.40 2.44 19.73
CA HIS A 245 -31.35 1.28 18.86
C HIS A 245 -31.19 -0.03 19.63
N GLY A 246 -32.08 -0.99 19.37
CA GLY A 246 -31.94 -2.40 19.72
C GLY A 246 -32.12 -2.80 21.20
N TYR A 247 -31.97 -1.90 22.14
CA TYR A 247 -31.98 -2.22 23.58
C TYR A 247 -33.27 -1.84 24.31
N GLY A 248 -34.34 -1.56 23.57
CA GLY A 248 -35.60 -1.15 24.15
C GLY A 248 -35.58 0.27 24.73
N LYS A 249 -36.76 0.75 25.06
CA LYS A 249 -36.90 2.05 25.73
C LYS A 249 -36.65 1.89 27.22
N CYS A 250 -35.90 2.81 27.81
CA CYS A 250 -35.77 2.91 29.24
C CYS A 250 -37.17 3.07 29.89
N ALA A 251 -37.44 2.29 30.91
CA ALA A 251 -38.71 2.37 31.64
C ALA A 251 -38.95 3.76 32.27
N SER A 252 -37.89 4.47 32.61
CA SER A 252 -37.95 5.85 33.08
C SER A 252 -38.04 6.82 31.90
N ARG A 253 -39.21 7.40 31.71
CA ARG A 253 -39.47 8.36 30.65
C ARG A 253 -38.50 9.56 30.68
N GLY A 254 -38.21 10.09 31.87
CA GLY A 254 -37.31 11.22 32.03
C GLY A 254 -35.86 10.90 31.65
N HIS A 255 -35.39 9.65 31.78
CA HIS A 255 -34.06 9.23 31.31
C HIS A 255 -34.04 9.09 29.80
N SER A 256 -35.06 8.46 29.20
CA SER A 256 -35.15 8.29 27.75
C SER A 256 -35.19 9.64 27.02
N GLU A 257 -36.00 10.59 27.50
CA GLU A 257 -36.10 11.93 26.90
C GLU A 257 -34.78 12.69 27.00
N ARG A 258 -34.08 12.65 28.12
CA ARG A 258 -32.77 13.30 28.29
C ARG A 258 -31.72 12.67 27.39
N ALA A 259 -31.67 11.36 27.28
CA ALA A 259 -30.75 10.64 26.42
C ALA A 259 -30.96 10.97 24.95
N GLU A 260 -32.22 10.98 24.49
CA GLU A 260 -32.56 11.36 23.11
C GLU A 260 -32.22 12.83 22.83
N GLU A 261 -32.45 13.74 23.75
CA GLU A 261 -32.10 15.14 23.57
C GLU A 261 -30.58 15.36 23.54
N ALA A 262 -29.83 14.70 24.42
CA ALA A 262 -28.38 14.75 24.42
C ALA A 262 -27.79 14.22 23.10
N TRP A 263 -28.31 13.09 22.61
CA TRP A 263 -27.92 12.54 21.30
C TRP A 263 -28.24 13.51 20.16
N ARG A 264 -29.46 14.06 20.10
CA ARG A 264 -29.85 15.05 19.10
C ARG A 264 -29.05 16.35 19.19
N HIS A 265 -28.76 16.79 20.39
CA HIS A 265 -27.93 17.96 20.61
C HIS A 265 -26.50 17.75 20.05
N ARG A 266 -25.87 16.65 20.39
CA ARG A 266 -24.50 16.35 19.91
C ARG A 266 -24.46 16.24 18.37
N LYS A 267 -25.44 15.55 17.76
CA LYS A 267 -25.60 15.50 16.30
C LYS A 267 -25.65 16.92 15.70
N ARG A 268 -26.50 17.80 16.25
CA ARG A 268 -26.62 19.20 15.78
C ARG A 268 -25.29 19.95 15.91
N VAL A 269 -24.60 19.78 17.02
CA VAL A 269 -23.28 20.39 17.24
C VAL A 269 -22.28 19.95 16.17
N LEU A 270 -22.17 18.63 15.91
CA LEU A 270 -21.27 18.11 14.89
C LEU A 270 -21.62 18.63 13.48
N LEU A 271 -22.91 18.66 13.13
CA LEU A 271 -23.37 19.11 11.82
C LEU A 271 -23.20 20.63 11.61
N SER A 272 -23.34 21.45 12.68
CA SER A 272 -23.35 22.90 12.57
C SER A 272 -21.97 23.54 12.64
N MET A 273 -21.00 22.92 13.29
CA MET A 273 -19.73 23.59 13.63
C MET A 273 -18.66 23.49 12.54
N GLY A 274 -18.92 22.85 11.38
CA GLY A 274 -17.92 22.65 10.33
C GLY A 274 -16.69 21.86 10.81
N ARG A 275 -16.80 21.16 11.93
CA ARG A 275 -15.70 20.38 12.55
C ARG A 275 -15.54 18.99 11.97
N ILE A 276 -16.42 18.60 11.05
CA ILE A 276 -16.34 17.29 10.43
C ILE A 276 -15.32 17.34 9.31
N GLU A 277 -14.23 16.67 9.52
CA GLU A 277 -13.18 16.45 8.54
C GLU A 277 -13.25 15.01 8.00
N ALA A 278 -12.56 14.73 6.90
CA ALA A 278 -12.52 13.41 6.31
C ALA A 278 -11.95 12.33 7.26
N GLY A 279 -11.04 12.73 8.15
CA GLY A 279 -10.40 11.87 9.16
C GLY A 279 -11.08 11.89 10.52
N THR A 280 -12.23 12.56 10.69
CA THR A 280 -12.91 12.67 11.99
C THR A 280 -13.28 11.27 12.51
N ASP A 281 -12.87 10.97 13.73
CA ASP A 281 -13.30 9.78 14.48
C ASP A 281 -14.66 10.02 15.11
N VAL A 282 -15.68 9.54 14.41
CA VAL A 282 -17.09 9.72 14.79
C VAL A 282 -17.43 9.09 16.13
N SER A 283 -16.85 7.93 16.41
CA SER A 283 -17.08 7.23 17.68
C SER A 283 -16.56 8.07 18.84
N SER A 284 -15.35 8.59 18.73
CA SER A 284 -14.75 9.46 19.74
C SER A 284 -15.59 10.72 19.96
N GLU A 285 -16.03 11.36 18.88
CA GLU A 285 -16.86 12.57 18.94
C GLU A 285 -18.22 12.31 19.60
N MET A 286 -18.83 11.16 19.41
CA MET A 286 -20.14 10.83 19.97
C MET A 286 -20.05 10.29 21.41
N ARG A 287 -18.90 9.81 21.87
CA ARG A 287 -18.74 9.23 23.22
C ARG A 287 -19.05 10.17 24.35
N SER A 288 -18.81 11.47 24.18
CA SER A 288 -19.14 12.47 25.19
C SER A 288 -20.62 12.50 25.57
N VAL A 289 -21.50 11.96 24.72
CA VAL A 289 -22.94 11.82 25.02
C VAL A 289 -23.18 10.79 26.12
N LEU A 290 -22.31 9.77 26.25
CA LEU A 290 -22.48 8.70 27.25
C LEU A 290 -22.38 9.21 28.68
N GLU A 291 -21.62 10.28 28.92
CA GLU A 291 -21.51 10.93 30.24
C GLU A 291 -22.88 11.40 30.73
N THR A 292 -23.79 11.77 29.82
CA THR A 292 -25.16 12.17 30.18
C THR A 292 -26.08 11.00 30.49
N PHE A 293 -25.62 9.76 30.29
CA PHE A 293 -26.37 8.52 30.45
C PHE A 293 -25.95 7.74 31.69
N GLU A 294 -24.95 8.20 32.46
CA GLU A 294 -24.28 7.48 33.55
C GLU A 294 -25.24 6.92 34.61
N ASP A 295 -26.37 7.61 34.84
CA ASP A 295 -27.38 7.17 35.81
C ASP A 295 -28.27 6.01 35.31
N CYS A 296 -28.12 5.56 34.04
CA CYS A 296 -29.01 4.57 33.45
C CYS A 296 -28.30 3.56 32.58
N ALA A 297 -28.05 2.37 33.07
CA ALA A 297 -27.38 1.29 32.33
C ALA A 297 -28.06 0.93 31.00
N ILE A 298 -29.38 1.09 30.88
CA ILE A 298 -30.13 0.83 29.63
C ILE A 298 -29.83 1.89 28.60
N CYS A 299 -29.86 3.18 28.99
CA CYS A 299 -29.53 4.30 28.09
C CYS A 299 -28.08 4.24 27.64
N THR A 300 -27.16 3.92 28.55
CA THR A 300 -25.72 3.77 28.24
C THR A 300 -25.49 2.64 27.24
N LYS A 301 -26.09 1.45 27.43
CA LYS A 301 -26.00 0.35 26.47
C LYS A 301 -26.56 0.72 25.09
N ALA A 302 -27.71 1.39 25.06
CA ALA A 302 -28.30 1.87 23.81
C ALA A 302 -27.41 2.89 23.11
N GLY A 303 -26.77 3.80 23.87
CA GLY A 303 -25.82 4.78 23.36
C GLY A 303 -24.57 4.13 22.76
N ILE A 304 -23.98 3.17 23.46
CA ILE A 304 -22.81 2.41 22.97
C ILE A 304 -23.17 1.70 21.66
N ALA A 305 -24.29 0.96 21.61
CA ALA A 305 -24.72 0.26 20.41
C ALA A 305 -25.01 1.22 19.23
N ALA A 306 -25.55 2.41 19.52
CA ALA A 306 -25.78 3.42 18.50
C ALA A 306 -24.47 3.99 17.95
N ILE A 307 -23.47 4.21 18.80
CA ILE A 307 -22.12 4.66 18.37
C ILE A 307 -21.45 3.59 17.51
N GLU A 308 -21.45 2.33 17.94
CA GLU A 308 -20.89 1.21 17.18
C GLU A 308 -21.58 1.07 15.79
N MET A 309 -22.89 1.22 15.75
CA MET A 309 -23.63 1.17 14.49
C MET A 309 -23.32 2.35 13.57
N LEU A 310 -23.14 3.54 14.13
CA LEU A 310 -22.71 4.73 13.39
C LEU A 310 -21.33 4.51 12.77
N GLU A 311 -20.41 3.94 13.54
CA GLU A 311 -19.06 3.60 13.11
C GLU A 311 -19.08 2.58 11.96
N VAL A 312 -19.78 1.46 12.11
CA VAL A 312 -19.91 0.43 11.08
C VAL A 312 -20.48 1.02 9.79
N ARG A 313 -21.55 1.81 9.86
CA ARG A 313 -22.16 2.46 8.68
C ARG A 313 -21.22 3.43 8.01
N TYR A 314 -20.47 4.21 8.79
CA TYR A 314 -19.48 5.12 8.27
C TYR A 314 -18.35 4.38 7.56
N TYR A 315 -17.80 3.32 8.18
CA TYR A 315 -16.78 2.50 7.55
C TYR A 315 -17.27 1.81 6.28
N CYS A 316 -18.43 1.18 6.29
CA CYS A 316 -18.99 0.50 5.11
C CYS A 316 -19.23 1.46 3.94
N SER A 317 -19.66 2.69 4.22
CA SER A 317 -19.93 3.69 3.18
C SER A 317 -18.70 4.38 2.61
N THR A 318 -17.57 4.30 3.31
CA THR A 318 -16.35 5.07 3.01
C THR A 318 -15.14 4.22 2.65
N TYR A 319 -15.27 2.90 2.68
CA TYR A 319 -14.14 2.01 2.35
C TYR A 319 -13.76 2.16 0.88
N PRO A 320 -12.45 2.32 0.56
CA PRO A 320 -11.99 2.58 -0.80
C PRO A 320 -12.37 1.51 -1.82
N GLY A 321 -12.60 0.27 -1.38
CA GLY A 321 -13.05 -0.82 -2.23
C GLY A 321 -14.41 -0.57 -2.92
N CYS A 322 -15.28 0.25 -2.31
CA CYS A 322 -16.58 0.59 -2.91
C CYS A 322 -16.56 1.91 -3.70
N CYS A 323 -15.78 2.92 -3.26
CA CYS A 323 -15.88 4.27 -3.84
C CYS A 323 -14.70 4.66 -4.74
N LEU A 324 -13.46 4.38 -4.34
CA LEU A 324 -12.28 4.80 -5.12
C LEU A 324 -12.03 3.89 -6.32
N LEU A 325 -12.25 2.59 -6.20
CA LEU A 325 -12.23 1.70 -7.36
C LEU A 325 -13.26 2.13 -8.42
N MET A 326 -14.43 2.61 -8.00
CA MET A 326 -15.44 3.12 -8.94
C MET A 326 -15.01 4.41 -9.63
N VAL A 327 -14.36 5.34 -8.93
CA VAL A 327 -13.88 6.61 -9.51
C VAL A 327 -12.66 6.37 -10.39
N PHE A 328 -11.68 5.54 -9.95
CA PHE A 328 -10.51 5.18 -10.75
C PHE A 328 -10.87 4.39 -12.02
N PHE A 329 -11.79 3.44 -11.92
CA PHE A 329 -12.27 2.69 -13.10
C PHE A 329 -13.12 3.56 -14.03
N SER A 330 -13.89 4.52 -13.52
CA SER A 330 -14.69 5.41 -14.37
C SER A 330 -13.83 6.41 -15.16
N ILE A 331 -12.71 6.88 -14.61
CA ILE A 331 -11.82 7.86 -15.27
C ILE A 331 -10.88 7.16 -16.24
N ASN A 332 -10.31 6.01 -15.87
CA ASN A 332 -9.39 5.26 -16.73
C ASN A 332 -10.07 4.35 -17.77
N ALA A 333 -11.35 4.01 -17.59
CA ALA A 333 -12.14 3.22 -18.51
C ALA A 333 -12.85 4.08 -19.56
N GLY A 334 -12.13 4.97 -20.23
CA GLY A 334 -12.59 5.59 -21.48
C GLY A 334 -12.90 4.57 -22.59
N LYS A 335 -12.87 3.28 -22.31
CA LYS A 335 -13.27 2.17 -23.18
C LYS A 335 -14.07 1.13 -22.40
N SER A 336 -15.38 1.06 -22.75
CA SER A 336 -16.28 -0.07 -22.49
C SER A 336 -16.75 -0.35 -21.05
N LEU A 337 -17.75 0.39 -20.61
CA LEU A 337 -18.52 0.17 -19.37
C LEU A 337 -19.62 -0.91 -19.46
N GLY A 338 -19.52 -1.89 -20.35
CA GLY A 338 -20.58 -2.87 -20.58
C GLY A 338 -20.99 -3.73 -19.35
N PRO A 339 -20.07 -4.44 -18.67
CA PRO A 339 -20.45 -5.36 -17.59
C PRO A 339 -20.67 -4.70 -16.23
N LEU A 340 -19.94 -3.63 -15.91
CA LEU A 340 -19.99 -2.96 -14.59
C LEU A 340 -21.26 -2.14 -14.37
N ARG A 341 -21.89 -1.61 -15.43
CA ARG A 341 -23.18 -0.93 -15.32
C ARG A 341 -24.28 -1.85 -14.79
N ARG A 342 -24.26 -3.14 -15.12
CA ARG A 342 -25.25 -4.12 -14.62
C ARG A 342 -25.06 -4.43 -13.14
N PHE A 343 -23.82 -4.50 -12.66
CA PHE A 343 -23.55 -4.77 -11.25
C PHE A 343 -23.94 -3.59 -10.34
N LEU A 344 -23.76 -2.36 -10.82
CA LEU A 344 -24.14 -1.13 -10.11
C LEU A 344 -25.65 -0.94 -10.03
N TYR A 345 -26.39 -1.25 -11.10
CA TYR A 345 -27.85 -1.14 -11.12
C TYR A 345 -28.53 -2.19 -10.23
N GLN A 346 -27.96 -3.38 -10.10
CA GLN A 346 -28.53 -4.44 -9.25
C GLN A 346 -28.35 -4.17 -7.76
N ASN A 347 -27.30 -3.49 -7.32
CA ASN A 347 -27.08 -3.20 -5.90
C ASN A 347 -27.71 -1.89 -5.41
N LEU A 348 -28.12 -0.99 -6.32
CA LEU A 348 -28.84 0.25 -5.98
C LEU A 348 -30.36 0.06 -5.83
N HIS A 349 -30.93 -1.07 -6.28
CA HIS A 349 -32.37 -1.36 -6.23
C HIS A 349 -32.80 -2.24 -5.04
N PHE A 350 -31.90 -2.66 -4.16
CA PHE A 350 -32.24 -3.47 -2.97
C PHE A 350 -32.55 -2.66 -1.71
N ASN A 351 -32.62 -1.33 -1.78
CA ASN A 351 -33.07 -0.47 -0.68
C ASN A 351 -34.21 0.46 -1.14
N LYS A 352 -35.33 -0.10 -1.42
CA LYS A 352 -36.66 0.58 -1.36
C LYS A 352 -37.57 -0.19 -0.45
#